data_29a5149ff2a0a98fbe3d77f18fb4b14a
#
_entry.id   29a5149ff2a0a98fbe3d77f18fb4b14a
#
_cell.length_a   1.000
_cell.length_b   1.000
_cell.length_c   1.000
_cell.angle_alpha   90.00
_cell.angle_beta   90.00
_cell.angle_gamma   90.00
#
_symmetry.space_group_name_H-M   'P 1'
#
loop_
_entity.id
_entity.type
_entity.pdbx_description
1 polymer ?
#
loop_
_entity_poly.entity_id
_entity_poly.type
_entity_poly.pdbx_seq_one_letter_code
_entity_poly.pdbx_strand_id
1 'polypeptide(L)'
;MYAPKINKALKAQVQQYIHTKDVLYVRSGGLYAVLLDLYKQTGSVWARHSRTLYRQSKATGQMGFSERIVTFMQQYFGFDLLNDAEGITNTTKRLIQEVLSEAALQGWSFDEIVNRLETPDFTAKRARLIARTETVNAANAGSMINAKLAGATKKIWISARDSRVRMHHAAVNQTVIPVEDKFHVGLSLMDHPGDKAGGANECCNCRCVVAGIP
;
A
#
# COMPACT_ATOMS: atom_id res chain seq x y z
N MET A 1 -11.41 7.47 0.75
CA MET A 1 -10.84 8.69 0.13
C MET A 1 -9.97 8.38 -1.10
N TYR A 2 -9.04 7.39 -1.07
CA TYR A 2 -8.12 7.15 -2.19
C TYR A 2 -8.62 6.20 -3.28
N ALA A 3 -9.56 5.30 -3.00
CA ALA A 3 -10.10 4.38 -4.02
C ALA A 3 -10.59 5.08 -5.31
N PRO A 4 -11.32 6.20 -5.25
CA PRO A 4 -11.70 6.94 -6.47
C PRO A 4 -10.51 7.52 -7.24
N LYS A 5 -9.48 8.05 -6.54
CA LYS A 5 -8.26 8.58 -7.17
C LYS A 5 -7.48 7.47 -7.88
N ILE A 6 -7.31 6.31 -7.21
CA ILE A 6 -6.65 5.13 -7.78
C ILE A 6 -7.46 4.59 -8.96
N ASN A 7 -8.79 4.51 -8.83
CA ASN A 7 -9.65 4.10 -9.94
C ASN A 7 -9.48 5.00 -11.17
N LYS A 8 -9.42 6.32 -10.96
CA LYS A 8 -9.16 7.28 -12.04
C LYS A 8 -7.80 7.02 -12.70
N ALA A 9 -6.75 6.74 -11.92
CA ALA A 9 -5.42 6.42 -12.46
C ALA A 9 -5.42 5.09 -13.24
N LEU A 10 -6.09 4.05 -12.74
CA LEU A 10 -6.23 2.77 -13.46
C LEU A 10 -7.05 2.93 -14.76
N LYS A 11 -8.13 3.70 -14.75
CA LYS A 11 -8.88 4.03 -15.96
C LYS A 11 -8.02 4.78 -16.98
N ALA A 12 -7.19 5.73 -16.53
CA ALA A 12 -6.27 6.43 -17.41
C ALA A 12 -5.25 5.47 -18.06
N GLN A 13 -4.80 4.43 -17.36
CA GLN A 13 -3.94 3.39 -17.93
C GLN A 13 -4.67 2.59 -19.03
N VAL A 14 -5.94 2.23 -18.81
CA VAL A 14 -6.77 1.59 -19.84
C VAL A 14 -6.94 2.51 -21.06
N GLN A 15 -7.20 3.80 -20.84
CA GLN A 15 -7.32 4.78 -21.92
C GLN A 15 -6.04 4.96 -22.71
N GLN A 16 -4.87 4.89 -22.06
CA GLN A 16 -3.58 4.91 -22.76
C GLN A 16 -3.47 3.73 -23.75
N TYR A 17 -3.87 2.53 -23.32
CA TYR A 17 -3.92 1.37 -24.22
C TYR A 17 -4.93 1.57 -25.36
N ILE A 18 -6.16 1.97 -25.07
CA ILE A 18 -7.22 2.15 -26.08
C ILE A 18 -6.79 3.14 -27.16
N HIS A 19 -6.12 4.23 -26.74
CA HIS A 19 -5.64 5.27 -27.66
C HIS A 19 -4.45 4.82 -28.51
N THR A 20 -3.46 4.17 -27.90
CA THR A 20 -2.21 3.78 -28.58
C THR A 20 -2.28 2.39 -29.23
N LYS A 21 -3.21 1.54 -28.78
CA LYS A 21 -3.32 0.10 -29.13
C LYS A 21 -2.06 -0.69 -28.79
N ASP A 22 -1.20 -0.12 -27.91
CA ASP A 22 0.06 -0.74 -27.50
C ASP A 22 0.17 -0.77 -25.97
N VAL A 23 0.27 -1.99 -25.42
CA VAL A 23 0.42 -2.22 -23.97
C VAL A 23 1.69 -1.60 -23.41
N LEU A 24 2.73 -1.43 -24.23
CA LEU A 24 4.00 -0.82 -23.78
C LEU A 24 3.86 0.65 -23.41
N TYR A 25 2.84 1.36 -23.92
CA TYR A 25 2.58 2.76 -23.60
C TYR A 25 1.79 2.98 -22.30
N VAL A 26 1.37 1.91 -21.61
CA VAL A 26 0.72 2.03 -20.30
C VAL A 26 1.77 2.43 -19.24
N ARG A 27 1.59 3.61 -18.61
CA ARG A 27 2.57 4.23 -17.70
C ARG A 27 2.10 4.25 -16.26
N SER A 28 3.08 4.20 -15.33
CA SER A 28 2.85 4.17 -13.87
C SER A 28 2.75 5.56 -13.23
N GLY A 29 3.20 6.64 -13.89
CA GLY A 29 3.39 7.97 -13.28
C GLY A 29 2.15 8.55 -12.60
N GLY A 30 0.97 8.43 -13.21
CA GLY A 30 -0.28 8.90 -12.58
C GLY A 30 -0.65 8.12 -11.33
N LEU A 31 -0.42 6.81 -11.32
CA LEU A 31 -0.66 5.95 -10.15
C LEU A 31 0.36 6.24 -9.05
N TYR A 32 1.63 6.39 -9.39
CA TYR A 32 2.68 6.79 -8.45
C TYR A 32 2.34 8.08 -7.71
N ALA A 33 1.90 9.11 -8.42
CA ALA A 33 1.51 10.38 -7.81
C ALA A 33 0.38 10.21 -6.78
N VAL A 34 -0.61 9.37 -7.06
CA VAL A 34 -1.71 9.07 -6.14
C VAL A 34 -1.22 8.28 -4.92
N LEU A 35 -0.34 7.30 -5.10
CA LEU A 35 0.23 6.53 -4.00
C LEU A 35 1.10 7.42 -3.10
N LEU A 36 1.93 8.28 -3.69
CA LEU A 36 2.76 9.21 -2.94
C LEU A 36 1.93 10.17 -2.07
N ASP A 37 0.83 10.72 -2.62
CA ASP A 37 -0.11 11.56 -1.86
C ASP A 37 -0.77 10.75 -0.72
N LEU A 38 -1.18 9.51 -0.98
CA LEU A 38 -1.74 8.63 0.05
C LEU A 38 -0.76 8.42 1.21
N TYR A 39 0.48 8.08 0.92
CA TYR A 39 1.48 7.81 1.95
C TYR A 39 1.82 9.05 2.77
N LYS A 40 2.01 10.20 2.11
CA LYS A 40 2.24 11.47 2.80
C LYS A 40 1.11 11.82 3.78
N GLN A 41 -0.13 11.74 3.34
CA GLN A 41 -1.27 12.13 4.16
C GLN A 41 -1.58 11.09 5.23
N THR A 42 -1.71 9.82 4.87
CA THR A 42 -2.06 8.75 5.81
C THR A 42 -0.95 8.55 6.85
N GLY A 43 0.30 8.42 6.42
CA GLY A 43 1.43 8.24 7.31
C GLY A 43 1.60 9.40 8.29
N SER A 44 1.44 10.65 7.83
CA SER A 44 1.51 11.83 8.69
C SER A 44 0.39 11.89 9.74
N VAL A 45 -0.83 11.48 9.38
CA VAL A 45 -1.96 11.40 10.32
C VAL A 45 -1.69 10.36 11.40
N TRP A 46 -1.28 9.16 10.99
CA TRP A 46 -1.02 8.07 11.93
C TRP A 46 0.20 8.31 12.80
N ALA A 47 1.25 8.93 12.29
CA ALA A 47 2.39 9.33 13.09
C ALA A 47 2.01 10.36 14.17
N ARG A 48 1.15 11.33 13.85
CA ARG A 48 0.62 12.28 14.84
C ARG A 48 -0.29 11.61 15.87
N HIS A 49 -1.15 10.68 15.44
CA HIS A 49 -2.02 9.92 16.32
C HIS A 49 -1.21 9.06 17.31
N SER A 50 -0.20 8.35 16.82
CA SER A 50 0.70 7.57 17.67
C SER A 50 1.43 8.42 18.71
N ARG A 51 1.80 9.66 18.37
CA ARG A 51 2.43 10.61 19.32
C ARG A 51 1.53 10.94 20.51
N THR A 52 0.21 11.04 20.33
CA THR A 52 -0.72 11.30 21.45
C THR A 52 -0.81 10.13 22.42
N LEU A 53 -0.55 8.92 21.96
CA LEU A 53 -0.45 7.73 22.81
C LEU A 53 0.87 7.67 23.61
N TYR A 54 1.93 8.29 23.09
CA TYR A 54 3.26 8.37 23.71
C TYR A 54 3.51 9.76 24.34
N ARG A 55 2.83 10.10 25.39
CA ARG A 55 2.83 11.45 26.03
C ARG A 55 4.15 11.93 26.63
N GLN A 56 5.31 11.33 26.39
CA GLN A 56 6.55 11.63 27.13
C GLN A 56 7.83 11.84 26.34
N SER A 57 7.87 12.09 25.06
CA SER A 57 9.14 12.54 24.48
C SER A 57 9.16 14.05 24.29
N LYS A 58 9.95 14.75 25.12
CA LYS A 58 10.40 16.12 24.89
C LYS A 58 11.32 16.13 23.66
N ALA A 59 10.74 16.12 22.46
CA ALA A 59 11.51 16.32 21.24
C ALA A 59 11.75 17.81 21.06
N THR A 60 12.85 18.30 21.57
CA THR A 60 13.47 19.58 21.19
C THR A 60 14.11 19.41 19.82
N GLY A 61 13.58 20.03 18.78
CA GLY A 61 14.22 19.94 17.46
C GLY A 61 13.65 20.95 16.47
N GLN A 62 14.50 21.50 15.63
CA GLN A 62 14.35 22.66 14.76
C GLN A 62 13.37 22.54 13.58
N MET A 63 12.87 21.38 13.24
CA MET A 63 11.80 21.17 12.24
C MET A 63 10.52 20.69 12.91
N GLY A 64 9.36 21.16 12.43
CA GLY A 64 8.08 20.68 12.90
C GLY A 64 7.96 19.16 12.76
N PHE A 65 7.35 18.49 13.74
CA PHE A 65 7.19 17.03 13.75
C PHE A 65 6.54 16.50 12.46
N SER A 66 5.53 17.22 11.94
CA SER A 66 4.84 16.85 10.71
C SER A 66 5.75 16.92 9.46
N GLU A 67 6.62 17.93 9.39
CA GLU A 67 7.53 18.12 8.26
C GLU A 67 8.58 17.02 8.21
N ARG A 68 9.15 16.65 9.37
CA ARG A 68 10.12 15.55 9.45
C ARG A 68 9.53 14.22 8.98
N ILE A 69 8.28 13.93 9.37
CA ILE A 69 7.60 12.71 8.93
C ILE A 69 7.32 12.74 7.44
N VAL A 70 6.83 13.85 6.90
CA VAL A 70 6.59 13.99 5.46
C VAL A 70 7.88 13.81 4.67
N THR A 71 8.97 14.45 5.11
CA THR A 71 10.29 14.33 4.47
C THR A 71 10.79 12.88 4.54
N PHE A 72 10.69 12.24 5.73
CA PHE A 72 11.09 10.85 5.88
C PHE A 72 10.27 9.91 5.00
N MET A 73 8.92 10.08 4.96
CA MET A 73 8.05 9.28 4.10
C MET A 73 8.40 9.43 2.62
N GLN A 74 8.79 10.63 2.19
CA GLN A 74 9.23 10.87 0.81
C GLN A 74 10.58 10.20 0.50
N GLN A 75 11.55 10.34 1.40
CA GLN A 75 12.90 9.80 1.20
C GLN A 75 12.93 8.28 1.32
N TYR A 76 12.22 7.72 2.30
CA TYR A 76 12.27 6.30 2.60
C TYR A 76 11.39 5.46 1.67
N PHE A 77 10.21 5.96 1.33
CA PHE A 77 9.25 5.21 0.49
C PHE A 77 9.21 5.65 -0.97
N GLY A 78 9.91 6.72 -1.36
CA GLY A 78 9.81 7.25 -2.72
C GLY A 78 10.17 6.23 -3.80
N PHE A 79 11.24 5.46 -3.59
CA PHE A 79 11.67 4.41 -4.51
C PHE A 79 10.76 3.18 -4.45
N ASP A 80 10.39 2.75 -3.24
CA ASP A 80 9.49 1.60 -3.06
C ASP A 80 8.11 1.86 -3.65
N LEU A 81 7.59 3.10 -3.50
CA LEU A 81 6.32 3.49 -4.10
C LEU A 81 6.36 3.54 -5.63
N LEU A 82 7.51 3.85 -6.21
CA LEU A 82 7.68 3.76 -7.66
C LEU A 82 7.60 2.29 -8.11
N ASN A 83 8.30 1.40 -7.44
CA ASN A 83 8.25 -0.05 -7.70
C ASN A 83 6.83 -0.60 -7.52
N ASP A 84 6.10 -0.17 -6.48
CA ASP A 84 4.70 -0.55 -6.25
C ASP A 84 3.80 -0.08 -7.40
N ALA A 85 3.94 1.18 -7.83
CA ALA A 85 3.19 1.73 -8.95
C ALA A 85 3.49 0.99 -10.26
N GLU A 86 4.75 0.61 -10.48
CA GLU A 86 5.16 -0.21 -11.63
C GLU A 86 4.59 -1.62 -11.54
N GLY A 87 4.65 -2.28 -10.39
CA GLY A 87 4.08 -3.61 -10.16
C GLY A 87 2.57 -3.65 -10.41
N ILE A 88 1.84 -2.64 -9.91
CA ILE A 88 0.40 -2.49 -10.17
C ILE A 88 0.14 -2.23 -11.66
N THR A 89 0.98 -1.41 -12.31
CA THR A 89 0.89 -1.12 -13.75
C THR A 89 1.18 -2.37 -14.58
N ASN A 90 2.18 -3.16 -14.24
CA ASN A 90 2.49 -4.42 -14.90
C ASN A 90 1.34 -5.42 -14.75
N THR A 91 0.67 -5.45 -13.60
CA THR A 91 -0.57 -6.20 -13.42
C THR A 91 -1.66 -5.70 -14.38
N THR A 92 -1.80 -4.39 -14.57
CA THR A 92 -2.75 -3.82 -15.55
C THR A 92 -2.41 -4.26 -16.97
N LYS A 93 -1.13 -4.20 -17.35
CA LYS A 93 -0.66 -4.68 -18.67
C LYS A 93 -0.97 -6.15 -18.90
N ARG A 94 -0.67 -7.01 -17.91
CA ARG A 94 -0.97 -8.44 -17.98
C ARG A 94 -2.47 -8.70 -18.15
N LEU A 95 -3.31 -8.02 -17.38
CA LEU A 95 -4.77 -8.16 -17.49
C LEU A 95 -5.29 -7.69 -18.87
N ILE A 96 -4.73 -6.62 -19.44
CA ILE A 96 -5.04 -6.21 -20.81
C ILE A 96 -4.65 -7.32 -21.80
N GLN A 97 -3.45 -7.89 -21.66
CA GLN A 97 -2.98 -8.99 -22.51
C GLN A 97 -3.87 -10.24 -22.41
N GLU A 98 -4.37 -10.57 -21.21
CA GLU A 98 -5.33 -11.67 -21.00
C GLU A 98 -6.64 -11.42 -21.75
N VAL A 99 -7.19 -10.20 -21.67
CA VAL A 99 -8.39 -9.81 -22.42
C VAL A 99 -8.14 -9.89 -23.93
N LEU A 100 -6.96 -9.47 -24.41
CA LEU A 100 -6.60 -9.54 -25.81
C LEU A 100 -6.46 -10.99 -26.29
N SER A 101 -5.87 -11.86 -25.48
CA SER A 101 -5.74 -13.29 -25.80
C SER A 101 -7.11 -13.96 -25.90
N GLU A 102 -8.01 -13.65 -24.97
CA GLU A 102 -9.39 -14.13 -25.01
C GLU A 102 -10.13 -13.59 -26.27
N ALA A 103 -9.97 -12.30 -26.55
CA ALA A 103 -10.56 -11.66 -27.73
C ALA A 103 -10.11 -12.33 -29.05
N ALA A 104 -8.83 -12.69 -29.14
CA ALA A 104 -8.30 -13.40 -30.31
C ALA A 104 -8.91 -14.80 -30.48
N LEU A 105 -9.18 -15.50 -29.37
CA LEU A 105 -9.82 -16.82 -29.40
C LEU A 105 -11.32 -16.73 -29.73
N GLN A 106 -11.99 -15.68 -29.26
CA GLN A 106 -13.45 -15.50 -29.41
C GLN A 106 -13.84 -14.65 -30.64
N GLY A 107 -12.85 -14.07 -31.33
CA GLY A 107 -13.11 -13.20 -32.49
C GLY A 107 -13.75 -11.86 -32.13
N TRP A 108 -13.44 -11.30 -30.96
CA TRP A 108 -14.03 -10.04 -30.51
C TRP A 108 -13.59 -8.86 -31.36
N SER A 109 -14.53 -7.94 -31.62
CA SER A 109 -14.24 -6.64 -32.20
C SER A 109 -13.47 -5.77 -31.20
N PHE A 110 -12.86 -4.68 -31.69
CA PHE A 110 -12.20 -3.71 -30.83
C PHE A 110 -13.15 -3.08 -29.81
N ASP A 111 -14.40 -2.81 -30.19
CA ASP A 111 -15.41 -2.24 -29.29
C ASP A 111 -15.77 -3.21 -28.16
N GLU A 112 -15.85 -4.51 -28.43
CA GLU A 112 -16.05 -5.53 -27.39
C GLU A 112 -14.88 -5.59 -26.42
N ILE A 113 -13.64 -5.49 -26.92
CA ILE A 113 -12.43 -5.40 -26.08
C ILE A 113 -12.50 -4.15 -25.18
N VAL A 114 -12.81 -2.97 -25.74
CA VAL A 114 -12.97 -1.72 -24.99
C VAL A 114 -14.01 -1.87 -23.91
N ASN A 115 -15.20 -2.37 -24.25
CA ASN A 115 -16.28 -2.61 -23.29
C ASN A 115 -15.84 -3.51 -22.14
N ARG A 116 -15.04 -4.53 -22.41
CA ARG A 116 -14.51 -5.45 -21.38
C ARG A 116 -13.50 -4.76 -20.45
N LEU A 117 -12.62 -3.93 -21.00
CA LEU A 117 -11.59 -3.20 -20.24
C LEU A 117 -12.17 -2.05 -19.39
N GLU A 118 -13.30 -1.48 -19.79
CA GLU A 118 -13.96 -0.38 -19.09
C GLU A 118 -14.93 -0.84 -17.99
N THR A 119 -15.08 -2.15 -17.78
CA THR A 119 -15.98 -2.65 -16.73
C THR A 119 -15.55 -2.18 -15.34
N PRO A 120 -16.49 -1.94 -14.42
CA PRO A 120 -16.19 -1.64 -13.03
C PRO A 120 -15.33 -2.73 -12.35
N ASP A 121 -15.46 -3.98 -12.77
CA ASP A 121 -14.70 -5.11 -12.24
C ASP A 121 -13.23 -5.02 -12.59
N PHE A 122 -12.88 -4.48 -13.74
CA PHE A 122 -11.50 -4.32 -14.18
C PHE A 122 -10.75 -3.23 -13.38
N THR A 123 -11.41 -2.14 -13.01
CA THR A 123 -10.76 -0.99 -12.39
C THR A 123 -11.21 -0.72 -10.95
N ALA A 124 -12.51 -0.65 -10.68
CA ALA A 124 -13.03 -0.17 -9.39
C ALA A 124 -12.81 -1.16 -8.24
N LYS A 125 -12.96 -2.46 -8.45
CA LYS A 125 -12.68 -3.48 -7.44
C LYS A 125 -11.19 -3.50 -7.08
N ARG A 126 -10.33 -3.43 -8.10
CA ARG A 126 -8.86 -3.33 -7.90
C ARG A 126 -8.47 -2.06 -7.16
N ALA A 127 -9.05 -0.92 -7.51
CA ALA A 127 -8.79 0.35 -6.83
C ALA A 127 -9.11 0.31 -5.33
N ARG A 128 -10.20 -0.36 -4.94
CA ARG A 128 -10.56 -0.55 -3.52
C ARG A 128 -9.56 -1.44 -2.80
N LEU A 129 -9.11 -2.53 -3.44
CA LEU A 129 -8.10 -3.43 -2.89
C LEU A 129 -6.76 -2.73 -2.69
N ILE A 130 -6.27 -2.03 -3.70
CA ILE A 130 -5.04 -1.25 -3.66
C ILE A 130 -5.14 -0.17 -2.57
N ALA A 131 -6.22 0.64 -2.59
CA ALA A 131 -6.42 1.69 -1.60
C ALA A 131 -6.35 1.16 -0.15
N ARG A 132 -6.99 0.04 0.13
CA ARG A 132 -6.96 -0.58 1.47
C ARG A 132 -5.57 -1.06 1.84
N THR A 133 -4.90 -1.78 0.94
CA THR A 133 -3.56 -2.33 1.17
C THR A 133 -2.57 -1.21 1.44
N GLU A 134 -2.53 -0.19 0.58
CA GLU A 134 -1.58 0.90 0.70
C GLU A 134 -1.90 1.81 1.91
N THR A 135 -3.18 2.00 2.25
CA THR A 135 -3.56 2.75 3.46
C THR A 135 -3.06 2.06 4.74
N VAL A 136 -3.19 0.74 4.84
CA VAL A 136 -2.71 -0.01 6.02
C VAL A 136 -1.19 0.03 6.10
N ASN A 137 -0.49 -0.15 4.98
CA ASN A 137 0.97 -0.05 4.95
C ASN A 137 1.44 1.35 5.38
N ALA A 138 0.90 2.41 4.77
CA ALA A 138 1.25 3.80 5.11
C ALA A 138 0.96 4.14 6.58
N ALA A 139 -0.15 3.66 7.14
CA ALA A 139 -0.52 3.89 8.53
C ALA A 139 0.47 3.21 9.50
N ASN A 140 0.78 1.94 9.28
CA ASN A 140 1.70 1.19 10.13
C ASN A 140 3.14 1.73 10.02
N ALA A 141 3.59 2.05 8.81
CA ALA A 141 4.88 2.70 8.60
C ALA A 141 4.99 4.03 9.35
N GLY A 142 3.96 4.89 9.25
CA GLY A 142 3.91 6.15 10.00
C GLY A 142 3.93 5.93 11.52
N SER A 143 3.22 4.91 12.03
CA SER A 143 3.23 4.56 13.45
C SER A 143 4.61 4.11 13.91
N MET A 144 5.32 3.28 13.12
CA MET A 144 6.68 2.82 13.43
C MET A 144 7.72 3.93 13.41
N ILE A 145 7.65 4.83 12.43
CA ILE A 145 8.53 6.01 12.38
C ILE A 145 8.37 6.83 13.66
N ASN A 146 7.13 7.11 14.05
CA ASN A 146 6.88 7.86 15.29
C ASN A 146 7.35 7.11 16.52
N ALA A 147 7.12 5.79 16.62
CA ALA A 147 7.57 4.98 17.74
C ALA A 147 9.10 5.06 17.92
N LYS A 148 9.86 4.88 16.83
CA LYS A 148 11.33 5.02 16.84
C LYS A 148 11.77 6.43 17.25
N LEU A 149 11.16 7.47 16.70
CA LEU A 149 11.46 8.87 17.06
C LEU A 149 11.08 9.21 18.51
N ALA A 150 10.12 8.50 19.11
CA ALA A 150 9.73 8.64 20.49
C ALA A 150 10.55 7.77 21.47
N GLY A 151 11.52 7.02 20.98
CA GLY A 151 12.40 6.19 21.81
C GLY A 151 11.75 4.87 22.25
N ALA A 152 10.77 4.35 21.50
CA ALA A 152 10.24 3.01 21.75
C ALA A 152 11.35 1.97 21.67
N THR A 153 11.43 1.06 22.64
CA THR A 153 12.42 -0.03 22.67
C THR A 153 11.87 -1.32 22.09
N LYS A 154 10.55 -1.48 22.08
CA LYS A 154 9.86 -2.67 21.58
C LYS A 154 8.69 -2.28 20.68
N LYS A 155 8.16 -3.27 19.97
CA LYS A 155 6.93 -3.16 19.17
C LYS A 155 6.06 -4.40 19.32
N ILE A 156 4.74 -4.23 19.14
CA ILE A 156 3.74 -5.29 19.26
C ILE A 156 2.90 -5.38 17.99
N TRP A 157 2.64 -6.61 17.53
CA TRP A 157 1.69 -6.89 16.45
C TRP A 157 0.29 -7.08 17.02
N ILE A 158 -0.70 -6.37 16.46
CA ILE A 158 -2.09 -6.44 16.88
C ILE A 158 -2.95 -6.83 15.67
N SER A 159 -3.54 -8.02 15.69
CA SER A 159 -4.44 -8.48 14.62
C SER A 159 -5.85 -7.91 14.78
N ALA A 160 -6.65 -7.93 13.71
CA ALA A 160 -8.05 -7.51 13.74
C ALA A 160 -8.98 -8.46 14.55
N ARG A 161 -8.50 -9.63 14.95
CA ARG A 161 -9.21 -10.62 15.80
C ARG A 161 -10.58 -11.07 15.28
N ASP A 162 -10.77 -11.10 13.97
CA ASP A 162 -11.99 -11.64 13.34
C ASP A 162 -11.66 -12.86 12.48
N SER A 163 -12.70 -13.54 11.98
CA SER A 163 -12.59 -14.77 11.17
C SER A 163 -11.88 -14.58 9.82
N ARG A 164 -11.59 -13.34 9.40
CA ARG A 164 -10.90 -13.02 8.15
C ARG A 164 -9.40 -12.75 8.37
N VAL A 165 -8.91 -12.83 9.60
CA VAL A 165 -7.48 -12.75 9.89
C VAL A 165 -6.79 -14.01 9.39
N ARG A 166 -5.69 -13.85 8.64
CA ARG A 166 -4.88 -14.98 8.19
C ARG A 166 -4.29 -15.74 9.38
N MET A 167 -4.14 -17.05 9.25
CA MET A 167 -3.56 -17.90 10.29
C MET A 167 -2.18 -17.39 10.76
N HIS A 168 -1.30 -17.01 9.82
CA HIS A 168 0.02 -16.46 10.15
C HIS A 168 -0.08 -15.14 10.94
N HIS A 169 -1.03 -14.26 10.60
CA HIS A 169 -1.26 -13.00 11.32
C HIS A 169 -1.92 -13.23 12.69
N ALA A 170 -2.73 -14.26 12.83
CA ALA A 170 -3.29 -14.65 14.12
C ALA A 170 -2.21 -15.24 15.03
N ALA A 171 -1.28 -16.03 14.49
CA ALA A 171 -0.18 -16.64 15.24
C ALA A 171 0.76 -15.60 15.85
N VAL A 172 1.04 -14.49 15.15
CA VAL A 172 1.89 -13.40 15.67
C VAL A 172 1.13 -12.33 16.45
N ASN A 173 -0.19 -12.51 16.66
CA ASN A 173 -0.98 -11.54 17.42
C ASN A 173 -0.45 -11.43 18.87
N GLN A 174 -0.27 -10.17 19.32
CA GLN A 174 0.29 -9.82 20.64
C GLN A 174 1.77 -10.20 20.84
N THR A 175 2.46 -10.64 19.79
CA THR A 175 3.92 -10.83 19.86
C THR A 175 4.59 -9.49 20.05
N VAL A 176 5.47 -9.42 21.06
CA VAL A 176 6.31 -8.25 21.36
C VAL A 176 7.75 -8.59 21.01
N ILE A 177 8.40 -7.73 20.22
CA ILE A 177 9.81 -7.88 19.82
C ILE A 177 10.55 -6.54 19.98
N PRO A 178 11.89 -6.50 20.00
CA PRO A 178 12.65 -5.26 19.89
C PRO A 178 12.20 -4.44 18.68
N VAL A 179 12.23 -3.11 18.79
CA VAL A 179 11.71 -2.21 17.75
C VAL A 179 12.44 -2.33 16.42
N GLU A 180 13.71 -2.72 16.44
CA GLU A 180 14.53 -2.90 15.23
C GLU A 180 14.43 -4.31 14.61
N ASP A 181 13.87 -5.27 15.34
CA ASP A 181 13.71 -6.64 14.85
C ASP A 181 12.48 -6.76 13.92
N LYS A 182 12.40 -7.85 13.16
CA LYS A 182 11.29 -8.15 12.27
C LYS A 182 10.40 -9.26 12.83
N PHE A 183 9.09 -9.14 12.63
CA PHE A 183 8.14 -10.20 12.94
C PHE A 183 8.29 -11.36 11.96
N HIS A 184 8.28 -12.60 12.47
CA HIS A 184 8.15 -13.80 11.66
C HIS A 184 6.68 -14.05 11.35
N VAL A 185 6.24 -13.77 10.11
CA VAL A 185 4.85 -13.92 9.66
C VAL A 185 4.81 -15.00 8.58
N GLY A 186 4.45 -16.22 8.96
CA GLY A 186 4.62 -17.37 8.09
C GLY A 186 6.08 -17.58 7.73
N LEU A 187 6.41 -17.53 6.44
CA LEU A 187 7.79 -17.62 5.93
C LEU A 187 8.47 -16.27 5.70
N SER A 188 7.80 -15.17 6.04
CA SER A 188 8.26 -13.82 5.75
C SER A 188 8.74 -13.10 7.01
N LEU A 189 9.71 -12.20 6.84
CA LEU A 189 10.18 -11.26 7.85
C LEU A 189 9.63 -9.88 7.55
N MET A 190 8.73 -9.39 8.41
CA MET A 190 8.01 -8.13 8.21
C MET A 190 8.33 -7.14 9.33
N ASP A 191 8.61 -5.90 8.99
CA ASP A 191 8.82 -4.83 9.99
C ASP A 191 7.51 -4.43 10.68
N HIS A 192 6.41 -4.44 9.94
CA HIS A 192 5.07 -4.12 10.43
C HIS A 192 3.97 -4.78 9.56
N PRO A 193 2.70 -4.79 9.99
CA PRO A 193 1.58 -5.24 9.15
C PRO A 193 1.48 -4.42 7.86
N GLY A 194 1.40 -5.12 6.73
CA GLY A 194 1.37 -4.52 5.40
C GLY A 194 2.75 -4.23 4.80
N ASP A 195 3.84 -4.56 5.50
CA ASP A 195 5.20 -4.49 4.95
C ASP A 195 5.32 -5.35 3.69
N LYS A 196 5.80 -4.75 2.60
CA LYS A 196 5.93 -5.40 1.28
C LYS A 196 6.88 -6.61 1.29
N ALA A 197 7.79 -6.69 2.26
CA ALA A 197 8.63 -7.87 2.45
C ALA A 197 7.82 -9.17 2.68
N GLY A 198 6.56 -9.05 3.13
CA GLY A 198 5.63 -10.18 3.25
C GLY A 198 5.05 -10.67 1.92
N GLY A 199 5.31 -9.98 0.81
CA GLY A 199 4.70 -10.28 -0.49
C GLY A 199 3.18 -10.07 -0.48
N ALA A 200 2.54 -10.32 -1.62
CA ALA A 200 1.10 -10.11 -1.78
C ALA A 200 0.26 -10.96 -0.80
N ASN A 201 0.74 -12.15 -0.47
CA ASN A 201 0.03 -13.08 0.41
C ASN A 201 -0.17 -12.54 1.82
N GLU A 202 0.80 -11.79 2.36
CA GLU A 202 0.73 -11.25 3.71
C GLU A 202 0.33 -9.77 3.74
N CYS A 203 0.60 -9.00 2.65
CA CYS A 203 0.31 -7.56 2.61
C CYS A 203 -1.11 -7.22 2.18
N CYS A 204 -1.62 -7.87 1.08
CA CYS A 204 -2.89 -7.47 0.48
C CYS A 204 -4.07 -7.64 1.44
N ASN A 205 -4.91 -6.61 1.57
CA ASN A 205 -6.06 -6.61 2.48
C ASN A 205 -5.72 -6.85 3.97
N CYS A 206 -4.49 -6.66 4.39
CA CYS A 206 -4.15 -6.71 5.81
C CYS A 206 -4.95 -5.65 6.59
N ARG A 207 -5.32 -5.97 7.84
CA ARG A 207 -6.07 -5.08 8.75
C ARG A 207 -5.45 -5.05 10.15
N CYS A 208 -4.27 -5.64 10.26
CA CYS A 208 -3.49 -5.62 11.49
C CYS A 208 -2.82 -4.25 11.66
N VAL A 209 -2.46 -3.94 12.90
CA VAL A 209 -1.74 -2.73 13.25
C VAL A 209 -0.50 -3.07 14.08
N VAL A 210 0.47 -2.17 14.09
CA VAL A 210 1.63 -2.20 14.95
C VAL A 210 1.60 -1.04 15.92
N ALA A 211 2.01 -1.26 17.15
CA ALA A 211 2.25 -0.20 18.12
C ALA A 211 3.67 -0.34 18.70
N GLY A 212 4.33 0.78 18.92
CA GLY A 212 5.57 0.78 19.68
C GLY A 212 5.29 0.72 21.19
N ILE A 213 6.24 0.25 21.97
CA ILE A 213 6.23 0.13 23.41
C ILE A 213 7.49 0.83 23.93
N PRO A 214 7.41 1.65 24.99
CA PRO A 214 8.56 2.29 25.60
C PRO A 214 9.64 1.32 26.03
#